data_6b8ef4e9565dc28fc9143b8d343c7831
#
_entry.id   6b8ef4e9565dc28fc9143b8d343c7831
#
_cell.length_a   1.000
_cell.length_b   1.000
_cell.length_c   1.000
_cell.angle_alpha   90.00
_cell.angle_beta   90.00
_cell.angle_gamma   90.00
#
_symmetry.space_group_name_H-M   'P 1'
#
loop_
_entity.id
_entity.type
_entity.pdbx_description
1 polymer ?
#
loop_
_entity_poly.entity_id
_entity_poly.type
_entity_poly.pdbx_seq_one_letter_code
_entity_poly.pdbx_strand_id
1 'polypeptide(L)'
;MASVSFEKIKSISEIKAKIRHCDREERLKHEHSNKQINKDLTHKNIDLFANDSYESACNRFDNRLAYLDSTTNTNKRKDRVNCFGLSIPIPQGLTTEQERQFYSNTYQIISKQYGKDNIIAGYAHYDEIHDYIDASTGDIETSRPHFHLYVIPEKDGILNGKWFSSKANMTKLNKSIDDMCMRDFNIPFMTGSKKKGQSVENLKEASMDKLLDWWNELQARERALNDREATLRQQELNIQAIQKECDTKQSDASERLSECNTLLNDLENAKLDTSFEKWASSKQGLGIKVKNKEGKTVFKPINVLETYKADKAKTTANLRYRTQNMFDIGEADSKNDGYNYNF
;
A
#
# COMPACT_ATOMS: atom_id res chain seq x y z
N MET A 1 -24.41 -6.58 9.48
CA MET A 1 -25.80 -6.22 9.85
C MET A 1 -25.72 -5.31 11.05
N ALA A 2 -26.11 -4.06 10.92
CA ALA A 2 -26.26 -3.22 12.09
C ALA A 2 -27.49 -3.73 12.87
N SER A 3 -27.33 -4.04 14.12
CA SER A 3 -28.39 -4.43 15.04
C SER A 3 -27.95 -4.10 16.46
N VAL A 4 -28.89 -3.93 17.36
CA VAL A 4 -28.60 -3.73 18.78
C VAL A 4 -27.93 -4.99 19.34
N SER A 5 -26.74 -4.83 19.92
CA SER A 5 -26.08 -5.87 20.69
C SER A 5 -26.52 -5.83 22.15
N PHE A 6 -26.73 -7.02 22.74
CA PHE A 6 -27.19 -7.17 24.12
C PHE A 6 -26.17 -7.93 24.94
N GLU A 7 -25.50 -7.26 25.83
CA GLU A 7 -24.53 -7.86 26.75
C GLU A 7 -25.18 -8.07 28.14
N LYS A 8 -25.12 -9.29 28.66
CA LYS A 8 -25.64 -9.62 30.00
C LYS A 8 -24.57 -9.34 31.05
N ILE A 9 -24.87 -8.47 32.00
CA ILE A 9 -23.98 -8.11 33.08
C ILE A 9 -24.56 -8.59 34.41
N LYS A 10 -23.81 -9.46 35.10
CA LYS A 10 -24.27 -10.08 36.36
C LYS A 10 -23.61 -9.43 37.56
N SER A 11 -22.34 -9.04 37.47
CA SER A 11 -21.57 -8.46 38.57
C SER A 11 -21.78 -6.95 38.68
N ILE A 12 -22.00 -6.46 39.93
CA ILE A 12 -22.09 -5.02 40.21
C ILE A 12 -20.77 -4.32 39.89
N SER A 13 -19.64 -4.96 40.23
CA SER A 13 -18.31 -4.41 39.92
C SER A 13 -18.07 -4.28 38.42
N GLU A 14 -18.55 -5.24 37.65
CA GLU A 14 -18.46 -5.20 36.18
C GLU A 14 -19.27 -4.06 35.58
N ILE A 15 -20.51 -3.81 36.08
CA ILE A 15 -21.32 -2.68 35.61
C ILE A 15 -20.61 -1.37 35.90
N LYS A 16 -20.09 -1.18 37.12
CA LYS A 16 -19.38 0.03 37.51
C LYS A 16 -18.08 0.22 36.67
N ALA A 17 -17.36 -0.86 36.39
CA ALA A 17 -16.20 -0.79 35.51
C ALA A 17 -16.57 -0.39 34.06
N LYS A 18 -17.69 -0.89 33.53
CA LYS A 18 -18.21 -0.52 32.21
C LYS A 18 -18.70 0.93 32.15
N ILE A 19 -19.41 1.41 33.19
CA ILE A 19 -19.81 2.81 33.27
C ILE A 19 -18.58 3.71 33.30
N ARG A 20 -17.54 3.36 34.11
CA ARG A 20 -16.27 4.07 34.16
C ARG A 20 -15.56 4.11 32.81
N HIS A 21 -15.57 2.98 32.08
CA HIS A 21 -14.99 2.90 30.75
C HIS A 21 -15.70 3.83 29.75
N CYS A 22 -17.01 4.02 29.88
CA CYS A 22 -17.78 4.84 28.96
C CYS A 22 -17.81 6.32 29.33
N ASP A 23 -17.66 6.65 30.63
CA ASP A 23 -17.66 8.03 31.10
C ASP A 23 -16.48 8.83 30.54
N ARG A 24 -16.78 10.00 29.98
CA ARG A 24 -15.79 10.81 29.27
C ARG A 24 -14.68 11.31 30.20
N GLU A 25 -15.01 11.73 31.42
CA GLU A 25 -14.00 12.26 32.35
C GLU A 25 -13.14 11.16 32.94
N GLU A 26 -13.75 10.02 33.30
CA GLU A 26 -13.02 8.86 33.81
C GLU A 26 -12.12 8.26 32.72
N ARG A 27 -12.54 8.28 31.45
CA ARG A 27 -11.77 7.84 30.30
C ARG A 27 -10.48 8.64 30.10
N LEU A 28 -10.46 9.91 30.42
CA LEU A 28 -9.27 10.75 30.37
C LEU A 28 -8.31 10.50 31.55
N LYS A 29 -8.85 10.09 32.73
CA LYS A 29 -8.07 9.89 33.97
C LYS A 29 -7.36 8.54 34.02
N HIS A 30 -7.88 7.53 33.33
CA HIS A 30 -7.41 6.15 33.44
C HIS A 30 -6.85 5.61 32.13
N GLU A 31 -5.92 4.66 32.22
CA GLU A 31 -5.54 3.86 31.07
C GLU A 31 -6.57 2.78 30.83
N HIS A 32 -6.87 2.55 29.55
CA HIS A 32 -7.83 1.54 29.12
C HIS A 32 -7.11 0.32 28.54
N SER A 33 -7.66 -0.86 28.79
CA SER A 33 -7.21 -2.10 28.16
C SER A 33 -7.42 -2.10 26.63
N ASN A 34 -8.39 -1.32 26.16
CA ASN A 34 -8.61 -1.10 24.71
C ASN A 34 -7.62 -0.03 24.21
N LYS A 35 -6.54 -0.47 23.54
CA LYS A 35 -5.54 0.42 22.94
C LYS A 35 -6.01 1.14 21.67
N GLN A 36 -7.21 0.80 21.17
CA GLN A 36 -7.79 1.40 19.95
C GLN A 36 -8.55 2.68 20.23
N ILE A 37 -8.61 3.14 21.48
CA ILE A 37 -9.23 4.40 21.86
C ILE A 37 -8.34 5.56 21.41
N ASN A 38 -8.87 6.40 20.54
CA ASN A 38 -8.22 7.65 20.15
C ASN A 38 -8.57 8.77 21.13
N LYS A 39 -7.70 9.04 22.10
CA LYS A 39 -7.90 10.05 23.14
C LYS A 39 -8.16 11.46 22.59
N ASP A 40 -7.63 11.77 21.40
CA ASP A 40 -7.85 13.08 20.75
C ASP A 40 -9.31 13.29 20.34
N LEU A 41 -10.07 12.21 20.15
CA LEU A 41 -11.48 12.24 19.80
C LEU A 41 -12.43 12.11 21.00
N THR A 42 -11.93 11.81 22.20
CA THR A 42 -12.74 11.63 23.42
C THR A 42 -13.60 12.86 23.73
N HIS A 43 -13.14 14.07 23.36
CA HIS A 43 -13.92 15.30 23.50
C HIS A 43 -15.22 15.31 22.70
N LYS A 44 -15.35 14.46 21.67
CA LYS A 44 -16.57 14.31 20.85
C LYS A 44 -17.57 13.35 21.46
N ASN A 45 -17.19 12.54 22.45
CA ASN A 45 -18.10 11.63 23.13
C ASN A 45 -19.21 12.42 23.82
N ILE A 46 -20.43 11.87 23.80
CA ILE A 46 -21.62 12.51 24.31
C ILE A 46 -22.17 11.67 25.45
N ASP A 47 -22.40 12.31 26.60
CA ASP A 47 -23.17 11.73 27.69
C ASP A 47 -24.67 12.04 27.45
N LEU A 48 -25.51 11.02 27.51
CA LEU A 48 -26.93 11.16 27.24
C LEU A 48 -27.62 12.03 28.31
N PHE A 49 -27.18 11.92 29.55
CA PHE A 49 -27.70 12.71 30.66
C PHE A 49 -26.78 13.92 30.84
N ALA A 50 -27.35 15.11 30.64
CA ALA A 50 -26.62 16.36 30.80
C ALA A 50 -26.06 16.48 32.23
N ASN A 51 -24.76 16.81 32.33
CA ASN A 51 -24.03 16.94 33.59
C ASN A 51 -24.01 15.66 34.44
N ASP A 52 -24.06 14.51 33.81
CA ASP A 52 -23.90 13.23 34.50
C ASP A 52 -22.44 13.00 34.89
N SER A 53 -22.21 12.26 35.98
CA SER A 53 -20.91 11.81 36.41
C SER A 53 -20.95 10.29 36.63
N TYR A 54 -19.77 9.69 36.64
CA TYR A 54 -19.60 8.28 36.97
C TYR A 54 -20.32 7.93 38.31
N GLU A 55 -20.14 8.76 39.33
CA GLU A 55 -20.77 8.57 40.65
C GLU A 55 -22.29 8.65 40.56
N SER A 56 -22.83 9.63 39.79
CA SER A 56 -24.29 9.78 39.61
C SER A 56 -24.88 8.56 38.91
N ALA A 57 -24.25 8.05 37.89
CA ALA A 57 -24.67 6.84 37.18
C ALA A 57 -24.62 5.59 38.09
N CYS A 58 -23.52 5.43 38.85
CA CYS A 58 -23.40 4.35 39.84
C CYS A 58 -24.50 4.45 40.94
N ASN A 59 -24.77 5.65 41.45
CA ASN A 59 -25.83 5.86 42.45
C ASN A 59 -27.22 5.55 41.88
N ARG A 60 -27.54 5.94 40.65
CA ARG A 60 -28.78 5.54 39.98
C ARG A 60 -28.93 4.03 39.88
N PHE A 61 -27.86 3.34 39.51
CA PHE A 61 -27.84 1.89 39.45
C PHE A 61 -28.08 1.25 40.82
N ASP A 62 -27.33 1.64 41.84
CA ASP A 62 -27.39 1.08 43.17
C ASP A 62 -28.79 1.34 43.79
N ASN A 63 -29.31 2.58 43.68
CA ASN A 63 -30.63 2.95 44.20
C ASN A 63 -31.76 2.17 43.51
N ARG A 64 -31.71 2.06 42.17
CA ARG A 64 -32.75 1.33 41.45
C ARG A 64 -32.73 -0.16 41.75
N LEU A 65 -31.54 -0.77 41.85
CA LEU A 65 -31.39 -2.17 42.20
C LEU A 65 -31.88 -2.43 43.66
N ALA A 66 -31.48 -1.57 44.60
CA ALA A 66 -31.92 -1.66 46.00
C ALA A 66 -33.44 -1.53 46.14
N TYR A 67 -34.05 -0.59 45.40
CA TYR A 67 -35.50 -0.45 45.34
C TYR A 67 -36.17 -1.75 44.87
N LEU A 68 -35.75 -2.32 43.76
CA LEU A 68 -36.29 -3.57 43.23
C LEU A 68 -36.06 -4.76 44.19
N ASP A 69 -34.92 -4.81 44.85
CA ASP A 69 -34.62 -5.83 45.87
C ASP A 69 -35.41 -5.68 47.14
N SER A 70 -35.94 -4.48 47.47
CA SER A 70 -36.77 -4.22 48.64
C SER A 70 -38.26 -4.47 48.37
N THR A 71 -38.73 -4.27 47.15
CA THR A 71 -40.14 -4.37 46.76
C THR A 71 -40.58 -5.77 46.40
N THR A 72 -39.62 -6.69 46.11
CA THR A 72 -39.94 -8.04 45.67
C THR A 72 -39.15 -9.11 46.40
N ASN A 73 -39.84 -10.20 46.76
CA ASN A 73 -39.17 -11.43 47.27
C ASN A 73 -38.51 -12.25 46.16
N THR A 74 -38.03 -11.59 45.11
CA THR A 74 -37.46 -12.27 43.96
C THR A 74 -36.20 -12.99 44.30
N ASN A 75 -35.99 -14.10 43.59
CA ASN A 75 -34.88 -14.99 43.73
C ASN A 75 -33.52 -14.23 43.54
N LYS A 76 -32.83 -13.97 44.64
CA LYS A 76 -31.52 -13.28 44.68
C LYS A 76 -30.40 -14.25 44.33
N ARG A 77 -30.51 -14.94 43.18
CA ARG A 77 -29.50 -15.87 42.69
C ARG A 77 -28.19 -15.12 42.40
N LYS A 78 -27.05 -15.76 42.67
CA LYS A 78 -25.73 -15.21 42.36
C LYS A 78 -25.50 -14.94 40.87
N ASP A 79 -26.20 -15.68 40.01
CA ASP A 79 -26.07 -15.61 38.55
C ASP A 79 -27.16 -14.76 37.88
N ARG A 80 -27.93 -13.99 38.66
CA ARG A 80 -28.97 -13.10 38.12
C ARG A 80 -28.32 -12.02 37.25
N VAL A 81 -29.02 -11.63 36.21
CA VAL A 81 -28.61 -10.51 35.36
C VAL A 81 -29.09 -9.22 36.02
N ASN A 82 -28.15 -8.39 36.46
CA ASN A 82 -28.42 -7.13 37.10
C ASN A 82 -28.60 -5.96 36.13
N CYS A 83 -27.94 -6.04 34.97
CA CYS A 83 -27.99 -5.02 33.95
C CYS A 83 -27.75 -5.63 32.55
N PHE A 84 -28.21 -4.94 31.53
CA PHE A 84 -27.83 -5.17 30.15
C PHE A 84 -27.08 -3.94 29.64
N GLY A 85 -25.92 -4.19 28.99
CA GLY A 85 -25.29 -3.22 28.12
C GLY A 85 -25.85 -3.38 26.71
N LEU A 86 -26.41 -2.32 26.18
CA LEU A 86 -26.87 -2.25 24.80
C LEU A 86 -25.85 -1.47 24.02
N SER A 87 -25.31 -2.03 22.93
CA SER A 87 -24.46 -1.31 21.98
C SER A 87 -25.22 -1.15 20.66
N ILE A 88 -25.39 0.08 20.23
CA ILE A 88 -26.25 0.49 19.12
C ILE A 88 -25.38 1.26 18.13
N PRO A 89 -25.01 0.67 16.98
CA PRO A 89 -24.21 1.37 15.97
C PRO A 89 -25.01 2.50 15.35
N ILE A 90 -24.35 3.63 15.09
CA ILE A 90 -24.99 4.77 14.43
C ILE A 90 -25.14 4.45 12.93
N PRO A 91 -26.29 4.71 12.31
CA PRO A 91 -26.46 4.59 10.86
C PRO A 91 -25.44 5.45 10.11
N GLN A 92 -24.91 4.94 9.01
CA GLN A 92 -23.99 5.72 8.17
C GLN A 92 -24.74 6.79 7.38
N GLY A 93 -24.09 7.93 7.17
CA GLY A 93 -24.63 9.02 6.35
C GLY A 93 -25.50 10.03 7.09
N LEU A 94 -25.63 9.92 8.43
CA LEU A 94 -26.26 10.93 9.26
C LEU A 94 -25.36 12.17 9.38
N THR A 95 -25.96 13.36 9.40
CA THR A 95 -25.30 14.59 9.84
C THR A 95 -25.17 14.60 11.37
N THR A 96 -24.28 15.42 11.91
CA THR A 96 -24.09 15.55 13.38
C THR A 96 -25.40 15.87 14.11
N GLU A 97 -26.27 16.67 13.52
CA GLU A 97 -27.56 16.98 14.11
C GLU A 97 -28.51 15.78 14.06
N GLN A 98 -28.53 15.05 12.97
CA GLN A 98 -29.30 13.81 12.84
C GLN A 98 -28.79 12.71 13.79
N GLU A 99 -27.49 12.64 14.06
CA GLU A 99 -26.94 11.73 15.08
C GLU A 99 -27.47 12.05 16.47
N ARG A 100 -27.50 13.33 16.85
CA ARG A 100 -28.10 13.76 18.15
C ARG A 100 -29.60 13.39 18.23
N GLN A 101 -30.32 13.60 17.14
CA GLN A 101 -31.73 13.21 17.05
C GLN A 101 -31.89 11.69 17.13
N PHE A 102 -31.01 10.92 16.49
CA PHE A 102 -30.96 9.46 16.57
C PHE A 102 -30.79 8.98 18.02
N TYR A 103 -29.86 9.57 18.78
CA TYR A 103 -29.67 9.21 20.20
C TYR A 103 -30.93 9.50 21.02
N SER A 104 -31.49 10.68 20.87
CA SER A 104 -32.71 11.08 21.59
C SER A 104 -33.87 10.15 21.27
N ASN A 105 -34.14 9.88 20.01
CA ASN A 105 -35.22 9.02 19.55
C ASN A 105 -35.03 7.57 19.99
N THR A 106 -33.79 7.05 19.90
CA THR A 106 -33.45 5.71 20.36
C THR A 106 -33.64 5.57 21.88
N TYR A 107 -33.19 6.56 22.65
CA TYR A 107 -33.47 6.60 24.09
C TYR A 107 -34.97 6.56 24.41
N GLN A 108 -35.80 7.30 23.68
CA GLN A 108 -37.27 7.29 23.89
C GLN A 108 -37.87 5.92 23.55
N ILE A 109 -37.42 5.27 22.46
CA ILE A 109 -37.88 3.93 22.10
C ILE A 109 -37.55 2.92 23.21
N ILE A 110 -36.30 2.95 23.72
CA ILE A 110 -35.86 2.05 24.79
C ILE A 110 -36.56 2.35 26.09
N SER A 111 -36.74 3.64 26.43
CA SER A 111 -37.51 4.08 27.61
C SER A 111 -38.95 3.57 27.58
N LYS A 112 -39.60 3.63 26.43
CA LYS A 112 -40.96 3.12 26.23
C LYS A 112 -41.06 1.60 26.35
N GLN A 113 -40.02 0.88 25.88
CA GLN A 113 -40.04 -0.59 25.86
C GLN A 113 -39.64 -1.20 27.20
N TYR A 114 -38.68 -0.60 27.92
CA TYR A 114 -38.04 -1.19 29.09
C TYR A 114 -38.18 -0.35 30.36
N GLY A 115 -38.84 0.81 30.29
CA GLY A 115 -39.03 1.73 31.41
C GLY A 115 -37.89 2.75 31.55
N LYS A 116 -38.29 4.03 31.69
CA LYS A 116 -37.33 5.16 31.79
C LYS A 116 -36.42 5.02 33.02
N ASP A 117 -37.01 4.63 34.17
CA ASP A 117 -36.29 4.52 35.45
C ASP A 117 -35.28 3.36 35.48
N ASN A 118 -35.33 2.47 34.50
CA ASN A 118 -34.45 1.35 34.36
C ASN A 118 -33.20 1.69 33.53
N ILE A 119 -33.19 2.85 32.85
CA ILE A 119 -32.02 3.31 32.08
C ILE A 119 -31.08 4.04 33.03
N ILE A 120 -29.90 3.47 33.22
CA ILE A 120 -28.94 3.92 34.23
C ILE A 120 -27.95 4.93 33.67
N ALA A 121 -27.44 4.67 32.48
CA ALA A 121 -26.45 5.53 31.82
C ALA A 121 -26.52 5.35 30.30
N GLY A 122 -26.05 6.36 29.56
CA GLY A 122 -25.98 6.31 28.11
C GLY A 122 -24.85 7.18 27.61
N TYR A 123 -24.07 6.64 26.65
CA TYR A 123 -22.86 7.26 26.12
C TYR A 123 -22.75 7.01 24.64
N ALA A 124 -22.42 8.05 23.85
CA ALA A 124 -22.05 7.90 22.45
C ALA A 124 -20.55 8.04 22.30
N HIS A 125 -19.93 7.06 21.69
CA HIS A 125 -18.50 6.98 21.49
C HIS A 125 -18.11 7.28 20.05
N TYR A 126 -17.24 8.29 19.90
CA TYR A 126 -16.60 8.68 18.65
C TYR A 126 -15.10 8.40 18.64
N ASP A 127 -14.54 7.98 19.77
CA ASP A 127 -13.14 7.75 19.98
C ASP A 127 -12.73 6.27 19.86
N GLU A 128 -13.68 5.38 19.62
CA GLU A 128 -13.45 3.95 19.40
C GLU A 128 -13.53 3.57 17.91
N ILE A 129 -13.25 4.52 17.01
CA ILE A 129 -13.24 4.29 15.58
C ILE A 129 -11.87 3.73 15.21
N HIS A 130 -11.84 2.54 14.64
CA HIS A 130 -10.63 1.86 14.18
C HIS A 130 -10.94 0.99 12.97
N ASP A 131 -9.92 0.73 12.18
CA ASP A 131 -10.02 -0.20 11.07
C ASP A 131 -9.89 -1.64 11.57
N TYR A 132 -10.69 -2.53 11.00
CA TYR A 132 -10.64 -3.96 11.25
C TYR A 132 -10.85 -4.73 9.94
N ILE A 133 -10.43 -5.99 9.94
CA ILE A 133 -10.61 -6.86 8.80
C ILE A 133 -11.92 -7.64 8.98
N ASP A 134 -12.85 -7.51 8.03
CA ASP A 134 -14.02 -8.38 7.99
C ASP A 134 -13.59 -9.81 7.66
N ALA A 135 -13.71 -10.69 8.63
CA ALA A 135 -13.33 -12.11 8.49
C ALA A 135 -14.08 -12.85 7.37
N SER A 136 -15.19 -12.32 6.89
CA SER A 136 -16.02 -12.96 5.86
C SER A 136 -15.69 -12.52 4.44
N THR A 137 -15.23 -11.28 4.25
CA THR A 137 -14.86 -10.71 2.94
C THR A 137 -13.36 -10.54 2.78
N GLY A 138 -12.64 -10.36 3.89
CA GLY A 138 -11.23 -10.02 3.90
C GLY A 138 -10.94 -8.54 3.67
N ASP A 139 -11.99 -7.73 3.55
CA ASP A 139 -11.85 -6.30 3.33
C ASP A 139 -11.53 -5.57 4.63
N ILE A 140 -10.88 -4.42 4.50
CA ILE A 140 -10.70 -3.50 5.63
C ILE A 140 -12.00 -2.70 5.77
N GLU A 141 -12.62 -2.80 6.94
CA GLU A 141 -13.78 -1.99 7.31
C GLU A 141 -13.42 -1.09 8.48
N THR A 142 -14.00 0.09 8.51
CA THR A 142 -13.87 1.02 9.66
C THR A 142 -15.03 0.84 10.60
N SER A 143 -14.76 0.69 11.91
CA SER A 143 -15.78 0.62 12.94
C SER A 143 -16.56 1.94 13.00
N ARG A 144 -17.82 1.84 13.42
CA ARG A 144 -18.72 3.00 13.46
C ARG A 144 -18.77 3.60 14.84
N PRO A 145 -19.06 4.90 14.95
CA PRO A 145 -19.50 5.45 16.21
C PRO A 145 -20.71 4.65 16.71
N HIS A 146 -20.81 4.48 18.01
CA HIS A 146 -21.84 3.66 18.60
C HIS A 146 -22.32 4.25 19.93
N PHE A 147 -23.54 3.88 20.29
CA PHE A 147 -24.24 4.37 21.45
C PHE A 147 -24.40 3.24 22.46
N HIS A 148 -23.88 3.41 23.66
CA HIS A 148 -24.05 2.50 24.78
C HIS A 148 -25.19 2.96 25.68
N LEU A 149 -26.06 2.01 26.07
CA LEU A 149 -27.07 2.20 27.11
C LEU A 149 -26.98 1.07 28.10
N TYR A 150 -26.99 1.41 29.38
CA TYR A 150 -27.05 0.47 30.49
C TYR A 150 -28.46 0.43 31.07
N VAL A 151 -29.10 -0.74 31.03
CA VAL A 151 -30.51 -0.90 31.35
C VAL A 151 -30.74 -2.04 32.33
N ILE A 152 -31.41 -1.79 33.45
CA ILE A 152 -31.82 -2.83 34.40
C ILE A 152 -33.00 -3.61 33.80
N PRO A 153 -32.94 -4.95 33.75
CA PRO A 153 -33.95 -5.79 33.09
C PRO A 153 -35.17 -6.00 33.98
N GLU A 154 -35.86 -4.94 34.28
CA GLU A 154 -37.08 -4.98 35.12
C GLU A 154 -38.33 -5.24 34.27
N LYS A 155 -39.22 -6.07 34.77
CA LYS A 155 -40.58 -6.24 34.27
C LYS A 155 -41.53 -6.51 35.43
N ASP A 156 -42.58 -5.70 35.54
CA ASP A 156 -43.62 -5.83 36.58
C ASP A 156 -43.02 -5.82 38.00
N GLY A 157 -42.04 -4.98 38.25
CA GLY A 157 -41.31 -4.85 39.52
C GLY A 157 -40.25 -5.93 39.77
N ILE A 158 -39.99 -6.83 38.84
CA ILE A 158 -39.11 -7.99 39.01
C ILE A 158 -37.97 -7.97 37.99
N LEU A 159 -36.75 -8.32 38.41
CA LEU A 159 -35.62 -8.51 37.47
C LEU A 159 -35.88 -9.73 36.59
N ASN A 160 -36.03 -9.53 35.29
CA ASN A 160 -36.34 -10.56 34.31
C ASN A 160 -35.44 -10.47 33.06
N GLY A 161 -34.21 -10.91 33.17
CA GLY A 161 -33.24 -10.92 32.07
C GLY A 161 -33.68 -11.80 30.87
N LYS A 162 -34.46 -12.89 31.13
CA LYS A 162 -34.94 -13.76 30.05
C LYS A 162 -36.00 -13.03 29.20
N TRP A 163 -36.91 -12.30 29.82
CA TRP A 163 -37.87 -11.49 29.10
C TRP A 163 -37.20 -10.37 28.35
N PHE A 164 -36.29 -9.64 29.01
CA PHE A 164 -35.58 -8.49 28.44
C PHE A 164 -34.87 -8.83 27.11
N SER A 165 -34.10 -9.92 27.10
CA SER A 165 -33.36 -10.39 25.90
C SER A 165 -34.08 -11.52 25.15
N SER A 166 -35.39 -11.60 25.25
CA SER A 166 -36.17 -12.55 24.45
C SER A 166 -36.09 -12.17 22.95
N LYS A 167 -36.12 -13.16 22.07
CA LYS A 167 -36.12 -12.92 20.63
C LYS A 167 -37.19 -11.93 20.19
N ALA A 168 -38.39 -12.04 20.78
CA ALA A 168 -39.51 -11.12 20.48
C ALA A 168 -39.19 -9.67 20.83
N ASN A 169 -38.62 -9.42 22.04
CA ASN A 169 -38.27 -8.08 22.48
C ASN A 169 -37.07 -7.50 21.69
N MET A 170 -36.07 -8.31 21.40
CA MET A 170 -34.93 -7.89 20.58
C MET A 170 -35.38 -7.53 19.16
N THR A 171 -36.21 -8.37 18.54
CA THR A 171 -36.78 -8.09 17.20
C THR A 171 -37.63 -6.82 17.22
N LYS A 172 -38.50 -6.65 18.24
CA LYS A 172 -39.32 -5.45 18.38
C LYS A 172 -38.46 -4.20 18.50
N LEU A 173 -37.41 -4.23 19.33
CA LEU A 173 -36.52 -3.08 19.51
C LEU A 173 -35.83 -2.71 18.21
N ASN A 174 -35.16 -3.69 17.53
CA ASN A 174 -34.49 -3.44 16.28
C ASN A 174 -35.42 -2.89 15.21
N LYS A 175 -36.64 -3.46 15.10
CA LYS A 175 -37.65 -2.98 14.16
C LYS A 175 -38.09 -1.54 14.49
N SER A 176 -38.31 -1.22 15.76
CA SER A 176 -38.73 0.13 16.17
C SER A 176 -37.65 1.19 15.86
N ILE A 177 -36.38 0.83 16.02
CA ILE A 177 -35.25 1.71 15.63
C ILE A 177 -35.17 1.85 14.12
N ASP A 178 -35.32 0.76 13.37
CA ASP A 178 -35.31 0.77 11.91
C ASP A 178 -36.44 1.61 11.32
N ASP A 179 -37.68 1.39 11.82
CA ASP A 179 -38.86 2.17 11.43
C ASP A 179 -38.66 3.68 11.72
N MET A 180 -38.01 4.02 12.84
CA MET A 180 -37.68 5.41 13.21
C MET A 180 -36.61 5.97 12.24
N CYS A 181 -35.58 5.25 11.97
CA CYS A 181 -34.50 5.68 11.05
C CYS A 181 -35.05 5.91 9.63
N MET A 182 -35.89 5.02 9.14
CA MET A 182 -36.53 5.19 7.83
C MET A 182 -37.47 6.39 7.79
N ARG A 183 -38.27 6.61 8.85
CA ARG A 183 -39.23 7.72 8.94
C ARG A 183 -38.50 9.09 9.04
N ASP A 184 -37.50 9.19 9.92
CA ASP A 184 -36.89 10.48 10.30
C ASP A 184 -35.69 10.86 9.42
N PHE A 185 -34.98 9.87 8.89
CA PHE A 185 -33.70 10.08 8.15
C PHE A 185 -33.69 9.48 6.75
N ASN A 186 -34.69 8.65 6.40
CA ASN A 186 -34.71 7.87 5.15
C ASN A 186 -33.46 6.98 4.98
N ILE A 187 -32.92 6.47 6.08
CA ILE A 187 -31.73 5.61 6.13
C ILE A 187 -32.10 4.34 6.93
N PRO A 188 -31.85 3.12 6.40
CA PRO A 188 -32.11 1.90 7.13
C PRO A 188 -31.13 1.73 8.29
N PHE A 189 -31.63 1.38 9.49
CA PHE A 189 -30.80 0.94 10.61
C PHE A 189 -30.26 -0.47 10.38
N MET A 190 -31.13 -1.37 9.96
CA MET A 190 -30.78 -2.75 9.66
C MET A 190 -30.24 -2.87 8.24
N THR A 191 -28.94 -2.67 8.05
CA THR A 191 -28.30 -2.92 6.74
C THR A 191 -28.07 -4.43 6.58
N GLY A 192 -28.84 -5.02 5.64
CA GLY A 192 -28.95 -6.45 5.52
C GLY A 192 -27.73 -7.15 4.95
N SER A 193 -26.97 -7.86 5.77
CA SER A 193 -26.37 -9.09 5.32
C SER A 193 -26.98 -10.25 6.12
N LYS A 194 -27.36 -11.33 5.44
CA LYS A 194 -27.92 -12.54 6.06
C LYS A 194 -26.86 -13.36 6.86
N LYS A 195 -25.72 -12.75 7.18
CA LYS A 195 -24.63 -13.41 7.89
C LYS A 195 -24.96 -13.52 9.37
N LYS A 196 -24.76 -14.69 9.96
CA LYS A 196 -24.85 -14.88 11.41
C LYS A 196 -23.89 -13.93 12.09
N GLY A 197 -24.36 -13.17 13.07
CA GLY A 197 -23.51 -12.31 13.89
C GLY A 197 -22.35 -13.16 14.48
N GLN A 198 -21.14 -12.76 14.20
CA GLN A 198 -19.96 -13.34 14.82
C GLN A 198 -19.72 -12.66 16.16
N SER A 199 -19.19 -13.39 17.15
CA SER A 199 -18.80 -12.75 18.41
C SER A 199 -17.59 -11.82 18.14
N VAL A 200 -17.43 -10.82 19.01
CA VAL A 200 -16.28 -9.89 18.93
C VAL A 200 -14.97 -10.65 19.03
N GLU A 201 -14.94 -11.72 19.84
CA GLU A 201 -13.79 -12.62 19.99
C GLU A 201 -13.45 -13.30 18.65
N ASN A 202 -14.45 -13.89 17.99
CA ASN A 202 -14.25 -14.54 16.70
C ASN A 202 -13.80 -13.57 15.60
N LEU A 203 -14.29 -12.33 15.62
CA LEU A 203 -13.84 -11.27 14.70
C LEU A 203 -12.39 -10.88 14.97
N LYS A 204 -11.99 -10.76 16.24
CA LYS A 204 -10.60 -10.46 16.62
C LYS A 204 -9.66 -11.60 16.24
N GLU A 205 -10.04 -12.84 16.49
CA GLU A 205 -9.25 -14.04 16.15
C GLU A 205 -9.05 -14.14 14.63
N ALA A 206 -10.12 -14.04 13.85
CA ALA A 206 -10.05 -14.06 12.39
C ALA A 206 -9.26 -12.86 11.81
N SER A 207 -9.33 -11.69 12.45
CA SER A 207 -8.51 -10.53 12.07
C SER A 207 -7.04 -10.75 12.38
N MET A 208 -6.71 -11.41 13.48
CA MET A 208 -5.33 -11.74 13.84
C MET A 208 -4.72 -12.74 12.86
N ASP A 209 -5.46 -13.78 12.47
CA ASP A 209 -4.99 -14.78 11.49
C ASP A 209 -4.68 -14.12 10.14
N LYS A 210 -5.57 -13.26 9.64
CA LYS A 210 -5.32 -12.52 8.39
C LYS A 210 -4.17 -11.52 8.48
N LEU A 211 -4.01 -10.84 9.61
CA LEU A 211 -2.87 -9.97 9.85
C LEU A 211 -1.56 -10.76 9.83
N LEU A 212 -1.57 -11.97 10.38
CA LEU A 212 -0.42 -12.87 10.36
C LEU A 212 -0.10 -13.33 8.92
N ASP A 213 -1.13 -13.69 8.14
CA ASP A 213 -0.97 -14.05 6.74
C ASP A 213 -0.39 -12.89 5.92
N TRP A 214 -0.92 -11.69 6.09
CA TRP A 214 -0.38 -10.48 5.43
C TRP A 214 1.05 -10.16 5.86
N TRP A 215 1.35 -10.33 7.15
CA TRP A 215 2.71 -10.16 7.66
C TRP A 215 3.68 -11.14 6.98
N ASN A 216 3.29 -12.40 6.86
CA ASN A 216 4.09 -13.43 6.19
C ASN A 216 4.26 -13.12 4.69
N GLU A 217 3.23 -12.64 4.02
CA GLU A 217 3.30 -12.20 2.63
C GLU A 217 4.23 -10.99 2.44
N LEU A 218 4.14 -9.99 3.32
CA LEU A 218 5.02 -8.83 3.31
C LEU A 218 6.48 -9.23 3.51
N GLN A 219 6.77 -10.12 4.45
CA GLN A 219 8.10 -10.67 4.69
C GLN A 219 8.64 -11.43 3.46
N ALA A 220 7.79 -12.19 2.79
CA ALA A 220 8.16 -12.88 1.55
C ALA A 220 8.47 -11.90 0.41
N ARG A 221 7.67 -10.84 0.25
CA ARG A 221 7.91 -9.76 -0.71
C ARG A 221 9.19 -9.00 -0.43
N GLU A 222 9.45 -8.67 0.84
CA GLU A 222 10.67 -7.98 1.25
C GLU A 222 11.92 -8.81 0.91
N ARG A 223 11.90 -10.12 1.17
CA ARG A 223 13.00 -11.03 0.78
C ARG A 223 13.21 -11.04 -0.73
N ALA A 224 12.12 -11.17 -1.50
CA ALA A 224 12.20 -11.17 -2.96
C ALA A 224 12.74 -9.85 -3.53
N LEU A 225 12.39 -8.71 -2.92
CA LEU A 225 12.93 -7.40 -3.29
C LEU A 225 14.43 -7.30 -2.97
N ASN A 226 14.86 -7.76 -1.81
CA ASN A 226 16.27 -7.77 -1.41
C ASN A 226 17.11 -8.65 -2.35
N ASP A 227 16.61 -9.83 -2.73
CA ASP A 227 17.25 -10.72 -3.68
C ASP A 227 17.38 -10.08 -5.08
N ARG A 228 16.32 -9.39 -5.53
CA ARG A 228 16.33 -8.65 -6.79
C ARG A 228 17.32 -7.49 -6.76
N GLU A 229 17.38 -6.76 -5.65
CA GLU A 229 18.31 -5.66 -5.46
C GLU A 229 19.77 -6.14 -5.48
N ALA A 230 20.05 -7.27 -4.82
CA ALA A 230 21.38 -7.91 -4.89
C ALA A 230 21.74 -8.33 -6.31
N THR A 231 20.78 -8.89 -7.06
CA THR A 231 20.98 -9.26 -8.46
C THR A 231 21.26 -8.05 -9.34
N LEU A 232 20.52 -6.97 -9.18
CA LEU A 232 20.73 -5.72 -9.90
C LEU A 232 22.09 -5.10 -9.60
N ARG A 233 22.52 -5.07 -8.35
CA ARG A 233 23.87 -4.61 -7.98
C ARG A 233 24.97 -5.41 -8.66
N GLN A 234 24.79 -6.74 -8.74
CA GLN A 234 25.75 -7.58 -9.44
C GLN A 234 25.79 -7.30 -10.94
N GLN A 235 24.62 -7.05 -11.55
CA GLN A 235 24.54 -6.65 -12.97
C GLN A 235 25.19 -5.29 -13.20
N GLU A 236 24.99 -4.31 -12.33
CA GLU A 236 25.64 -3.01 -12.40
C GLU A 236 27.18 -3.12 -12.35
N LEU A 237 27.70 -3.95 -11.44
CA LEU A 237 29.13 -4.20 -11.35
C LEU A 237 29.69 -4.83 -12.64
N ASN A 238 28.94 -5.78 -13.22
CA ASN A 238 29.32 -6.40 -14.49
C ASN A 238 29.30 -5.38 -15.64
N ILE A 239 28.27 -4.52 -15.70
CA ILE A 239 28.21 -3.46 -16.72
C ILE A 239 29.38 -2.48 -16.56
N GLN A 240 29.71 -2.06 -15.34
CA GLN A 240 30.85 -1.19 -15.08
C GLN A 240 32.19 -1.84 -15.52
N ALA A 241 32.33 -3.14 -15.27
CA ALA A 241 33.54 -3.88 -15.71
C ALA A 241 33.63 -3.93 -17.24
N ILE A 242 32.54 -4.23 -17.94
CA ILE A 242 32.47 -4.24 -19.40
C ILE A 242 32.73 -2.83 -19.95
N GLN A 243 32.14 -1.80 -19.36
CA GLN A 243 32.36 -0.41 -19.77
C GLN A 243 33.84 -0.05 -19.68
N LYS A 244 34.49 -0.37 -18.56
CA LYS A 244 35.93 -0.14 -18.36
C LYS A 244 36.80 -0.87 -19.41
N GLU A 245 36.42 -2.11 -19.73
CA GLU A 245 37.13 -2.87 -20.78
C GLU A 245 36.93 -2.23 -22.16
N CYS A 246 35.72 -1.79 -22.48
CA CYS A 246 35.41 -1.05 -23.71
C CYS A 246 36.21 0.24 -23.80
N ASP A 247 36.24 1.04 -22.71
CA ASP A 247 37.00 2.30 -22.69
C ASP A 247 38.49 2.07 -22.90
N THR A 248 39.05 1.00 -22.32
CA THR A 248 40.44 0.62 -22.52
C THR A 248 40.69 0.24 -23.98
N LYS A 249 39.83 -0.62 -24.56
CA LYS A 249 39.96 -1.03 -25.98
C LYS A 249 39.80 0.16 -26.94
N GLN A 250 38.91 1.09 -26.62
CA GLN A 250 38.72 2.32 -27.40
C GLN A 250 39.94 3.24 -27.34
N SER A 251 40.58 3.36 -26.16
CA SER A 251 41.83 4.10 -25.98
C SER A 251 42.94 3.48 -26.81
N ASP A 252 43.14 2.15 -26.70
CA ASP A 252 44.15 1.42 -27.45
C ASP A 252 43.95 1.54 -28.99
N ALA A 253 42.67 1.46 -29.41
CA ALA A 253 42.33 1.62 -30.83
C ALA A 253 42.62 3.05 -31.32
N SER A 254 42.32 4.06 -30.49
CA SER A 254 42.59 5.47 -30.77
C SER A 254 44.09 5.76 -30.88
N GLU A 255 44.92 5.19 -29.98
CA GLU A 255 46.37 5.29 -30.02
C GLU A 255 46.94 4.66 -31.29
N ARG A 256 46.56 3.44 -31.63
CA ARG A 256 46.96 2.76 -32.85
C ARG A 256 46.56 3.54 -34.11
N LEU A 257 45.36 4.15 -34.10
CA LEU A 257 44.89 4.99 -35.20
C LEU A 257 45.78 6.25 -35.35
N SER A 258 46.15 6.86 -34.22
CA SER A 258 47.07 8.00 -34.19
C SER A 258 48.44 7.62 -34.74
N GLU A 259 48.97 6.46 -34.33
CA GLU A 259 50.25 5.94 -34.86
C GLU A 259 50.16 5.69 -36.38
N CYS A 260 49.09 5.05 -36.85
CA CYS A 260 48.85 4.81 -38.27
C CYS A 260 48.77 6.12 -39.07
N ASN A 261 48.08 7.15 -38.52
CA ASN A 261 47.97 8.47 -39.15
C ASN A 261 49.35 9.16 -39.22
N THR A 262 50.16 9.03 -38.16
CA THR A 262 51.53 9.57 -38.14
C THR A 262 52.37 8.91 -39.21
N LEU A 263 52.34 7.56 -39.29
CA LEU A 263 53.09 6.81 -40.34
C LEU A 263 52.61 7.16 -41.75
N LEU A 264 51.31 7.38 -41.96
CA LEU A 264 50.74 7.83 -43.23
C LEU A 264 51.26 9.23 -43.61
N ASN A 265 51.25 10.16 -42.63
CA ASN A 265 51.77 11.50 -42.83
C ASN A 265 53.29 11.46 -43.16
N ASP A 266 54.04 10.62 -42.45
CA ASP A 266 55.47 10.45 -42.73
C ASP A 266 55.73 9.86 -44.15
N LEU A 267 54.89 8.91 -44.57
CA LEU A 267 54.91 8.37 -45.91
C LEU A 267 54.50 9.40 -46.98
N GLU A 268 53.53 10.24 -46.70
CA GLU A 268 53.09 11.34 -47.60
C GLU A 268 54.18 12.43 -47.69
N ASN A 269 54.81 12.77 -46.56
CA ASN A 269 55.85 13.80 -46.45
C ASN A 269 57.25 13.28 -46.77
N ALA A 270 57.41 11.95 -46.86
CA ALA A 270 58.71 11.40 -47.33
C ALA A 270 59.00 12.03 -48.70
N LYS A 271 59.85 13.03 -48.66
CA LYS A 271 60.41 13.57 -49.91
C LYS A 271 61.01 12.41 -50.68
N LEU A 272 60.52 12.23 -51.90
CA LEU A 272 61.23 11.35 -52.86
C LEU A 272 62.72 11.62 -52.73
N ASP A 273 63.48 10.55 -52.43
CA ASP A 273 64.87 10.70 -52.28
C ASP A 273 65.39 11.44 -53.54
N THR A 274 65.88 12.63 -53.31
CA THR A 274 66.31 13.48 -54.40
C THR A 274 67.35 12.78 -55.24
N SER A 275 68.06 11.81 -54.68
CA SER A 275 68.98 10.91 -55.40
C SER A 275 68.26 9.97 -56.35
N PHE A 276 67.12 9.39 -55.91
CA PHE A 276 66.26 8.53 -56.74
C PHE A 276 65.56 9.33 -57.84
N GLU A 277 65.05 10.52 -57.53
CA GLU A 277 64.43 11.42 -58.53
C GLU A 277 65.45 11.85 -59.60
N LYS A 278 66.68 12.21 -59.19
CA LYS A 278 67.77 12.52 -60.10
C LYS A 278 68.15 11.30 -60.95
N TRP A 279 68.25 10.13 -60.34
CA TRP A 279 68.57 8.89 -61.07
C TRP A 279 67.44 8.56 -62.05
N ALA A 280 66.14 8.58 -61.64
CA ALA A 280 64.97 8.31 -62.47
C ALA A 280 64.86 9.30 -63.63
N SER A 281 65.16 10.58 -63.40
CA SER A 281 65.15 11.61 -64.42
C SER A 281 66.36 11.43 -65.43
N SER A 282 67.49 10.91 -64.96
CA SER A 282 68.65 10.65 -65.77
C SER A 282 68.48 9.42 -66.69
N LYS A 283 67.48 8.61 -66.42
CA LYS A 283 67.17 7.39 -67.19
C LYS A 283 66.17 7.64 -68.32
N GLN A 284 66.26 8.76 -68.98
CA GLN A 284 65.49 9.01 -70.21
C GLN A 284 65.81 7.96 -71.25
N GLY A 285 64.73 7.36 -71.80
CA GLY A 285 64.92 6.32 -72.81
C GLY A 285 64.84 4.89 -72.28
N LEU A 286 64.63 4.70 -70.96
CA LEU A 286 64.25 3.38 -70.45
C LEU A 286 62.88 2.99 -70.95
N GLY A 287 62.69 1.75 -71.28
CA GLY A 287 61.47 1.19 -71.74
C GLY A 287 61.45 -0.32 -71.66
N ILE A 288 60.27 -0.89 -71.78
CA ILE A 288 60.11 -2.35 -71.86
C ILE A 288 59.88 -2.76 -73.30
N LYS A 289 60.43 -3.92 -73.68
CA LYS A 289 60.16 -4.56 -74.97
C LYS A 289 58.80 -5.26 -74.85
N VAL A 290 57.81 -4.80 -75.55
CA VAL A 290 56.45 -5.42 -75.60
C VAL A 290 56.20 -5.89 -77.04
N LYS A 291 55.42 -6.98 -77.18
CA LYS A 291 54.91 -7.40 -78.46
C LYS A 291 53.73 -6.59 -78.87
N ASN A 292 53.68 -5.98 -80.04
CA ASN A 292 52.54 -5.33 -80.58
C ASN A 292 51.49 -6.36 -81.05
N LYS A 293 50.31 -5.89 -81.45
CA LYS A 293 49.21 -6.78 -81.95
C LYS A 293 49.61 -7.65 -83.15
N GLU A 294 50.69 -7.33 -83.83
CA GLU A 294 51.24 -8.04 -84.99
C GLU A 294 52.44 -8.97 -84.62
N GLY A 295 52.68 -9.16 -83.29
CA GLY A 295 53.74 -10.04 -82.81
C GLY A 295 55.12 -9.45 -82.84
N LYS A 296 55.35 -8.27 -83.40
CA LYS A 296 56.68 -7.60 -83.44
C LYS A 296 57.03 -7.00 -82.11
N THR A 297 58.28 -7.17 -81.73
CA THR A 297 58.79 -6.56 -80.49
C THR A 297 59.07 -5.09 -80.73
N VAL A 298 58.34 -4.23 -79.94
CA VAL A 298 58.44 -2.76 -79.96
C VAL A 298 58.94 -2.29 -78.59
N PHE A 299 59.71 -1.23 -78.60
CA PHE A 299 60.21 -0.58 -77.39
C PHE A 299 59.16 0.44 -76.94
N LYS A 300 58.67 0.26 -75.71
CA LYS A 300 57.74 1.23 -75.06
C LYS A 300 58.50 1.98 -73.98
N PRO A 301 58.72 3.28 -74.12
CA PRO A 301 59.38 4.07 -73.09
C PRO A 301 58.52 4.07 -71.80
N ILE A 302 59.20 4.01 -70.66
CA ILE A 302 58.60 4.10 -69.36
C ILE A 302 59.16 5.31 -68.65
N ASN A 303 58.25 6.17 -68.16
CA ASN A 303 58.61 7.22 -67.22
C ASN A 303 58.60 6.63 -65.79
N VAL A 304 59.82 6.23 -65.34
CA VAL A 304 60.00 5.55 -64.05
C VAL A 304 59.49 6.41 -62.89
N LEU A 305 59.67 7.72 -62.96
CA LEU A 305 59.20 8.64 -61.90
C LEU A 305 57.69 8.76 -61.84
N GLU A 306 57.02 8.90 -63.00
CA GLU A 306 55.53 8.98 -63.03
C GLU A 306 54.88 7.66 -62.61
N THR A 307 55.47 6.49 -63.03
CA THR A 307 54.97 5.18 -62.61
C THR A 307 55.11 5.02 -61.11
N TYR A 308 56.23 5.44 -60.52
CA TYR A 308 56.37 5.42 -59.05
C TYR A 308 55.39 6.32 -58.32
N LYS A 309 55.16 7.57 -58.79
CA LYS A 309 54.23 8.49 -58.23
C LYS A 309 52.79 7.94 -58.31
N ALA A 310 52.41 7.34 -59.43
CA ALA A 310 51.10 6.74 -59.64
C ALA A 310 50.86 5.54 -58.70
N ASP A 311 51.88 4.65 -58.54
CA ASP A 311 51.78 3.50 -57.64
C ASP A 311 51.74 3.93 -56.16
N LYS A 312 52.51 4.97 -55.79
CA LYS A 312 52.42 5.58 -54.43
C LYS A 312 51.03 6.16 -54.15
N ALA A 313 50.48 6.93 -55.08
CA ALA A 313 49.15 7.52 -54.94
C ALA A 313 48.06 6.46 -54.84
N LYS A 314 48.15 5.37 -55.63
CA LYS A 314 47.22 4.24 -55.60
C LYS A 314 47.32 3.47 -54.29
N THR A 315 48.50 3.25 -53.74
CA THR A 315 48.74 2.57 -52.47
C THR A 315 48.16 3.41 -51.31
N THR A 316 48.39 4.72 -51.30
CA THR A 316 47.87 5.65 -50.31
C THR A 316 46.32 5.70 -50.37
N ALA A 317 45.71 5.76 -51.56
CA ALA A 317 44.26 5.73 -51.73
C ALA A 317 43.62 4.42 -51.23
N ASN A 318 44.27 3.29 -51.51
CA ASN A 318 43.81 1.97 -51.03
C ASN A 318 43.87 1.87 -49.48
N LEU A 319 44.90 2.42 -48.85
CA LEU A 319 45.02 2.46 -47.40
C LEU A 319 43.92 3.34 -46.78
N ARG A 320 43.66 4.52 -47.35
CA ARG A 320 42.55 5.40 -46.88
C ARG A 320 41.17 4.74 -47.04
N TYR A 321 40.91 4.06 -48.13
CA TYR A 321 39.68 3.33 -48.34
C TYR A 321 39.50 2.18 -47.34
N ARG A 322 40.53 1.42 -47.01
CA ARG A 322 40.46 0.35 -46.02
C ARG A 322 40.24 0.87 -44.62
N THR A 323 40.91 1.95 -44.20
CA THR A 323 40.69 2.55 -42.89
C THR A 323 39.26 3.13 -42.76
N GLN A 324 38.72 3.76 -43.77
CA GLN A 324 37.36 4.32 -43.75
C GLN A 324 36.29 3.22 -43.63
N ASN A 325 36.44 2.10 -44.36
CA ASN A 325 35.52 0.96 -44.27
C ASN A 325 35.60 0.21 -42.93
N MET A 326 36.72 0.24 -42.20
CA MET A 326 36.82 -0.32 -40.85
C MET A 326 35.95 0.46 -39.83
N PHE A 327 35.76 1.76 -40.02
CA PHE A 327 34.87 2.57 -39.16
C PHE A 327 33.39 2.38 -39.49
N ASP A 328 33.01 2.23 -40.73
CA ASP A 328 31.64 2.01 -41.19
C ASP A 328 31.07 0.65 -40.74
N ILE A 329 31.91 -0.37 -40.56
CA ILE A 329 31.51 -1.70 -40.04
C ILE A 329 31.18 -1.61 -38.52
N GLY A 330 31.92 -0.81 -37.75
CA GLY A 330 31.68 -0.62 -36.32
C GLY A 330 30.36 0.12 -35.99
N GLU A 331 29.91 1.05 -36.85
CA GLU A 331 28.63 1.73 -36.72
C GLU A 331 27.41 0.86 -37.14
N ALA A 332 27.58 -0.08 -38.03
CA ALA A 332 26.50 -0.96 -38.50
C ALA A 332 26.14 -2.04 -37.45
N ASP A 333 27.13 -2.58 -36.72
CA ASP A 333 26.87 -3.58 -35.66
C ASP A 333 26.19 -2.98 -34.42
N SER A 334 26.38 -1.68 -34.13
CA SER A 334 25.70 -1.01 -32.98
C SER A 334 24.22 -0.73 -33.21
N LYS A 335 23.73 -0.85 -34.46
CA LYS A 335 22.30 -0.59 -34.80
C LYS A 335 21.42 -1.83 -34.86
N ASN A 336 21.99 -3.03 -34.74
CA ASN A 336 21.24 -4.27 -34.96
C ASN A 336 20.98 -5.11 -33.70
N ASP A 337 21.44 -4.71 -32.50
CA ASP A 337 21.08 -5.37 -31.24
C ASP A 337 19.88 -4.72 -30.58
N GLY A 338 18.80 -4.56 -31.37
CA GLY A 338 17.47 -4.26 -30.86
C GLY A 338 16.86 -5.49 -30.19
N TYR A 339 17.21 -5.75 -28.92
CA TYR A 339 16.48 -6.70 -28.10
C TYR A 339 15.07 -6.17 -27.84
N ASN A 340 14.09 -6.76 -28.54
CA ASN A 340 12.68 -6.64 -28.21
C ASN A 340 12.41 -7.35 -26.88
N TYR A 341 12.31 -6.59 -25.80
CA TYR A 341 11.68 -7.07 -24.58
C TYR A 341 10.17 -6.85 -24.69
N ASN A 342 9.45 -7.92 -25.03
CA ASN A 342 8.01 -8.02 -24.75
C ASN A 342 7.84 -8.37 -23.27
N PHE A 343 7.24 -7.45 -22.50
CA PHE A 343 6.65 -7.71 -21.20
C PHE A 343 5.15 -8.01 -21.34
#